data_a0ca02fc7bc4d28a30367a9885982692
#
_entry.id   a0ca02fc7bc4d28a30367a9885982692
#
_cell.length_a   1.000
_cell.length_b   1.000
_cell.length_c   1.000
_cell.angle_alpha   90.00
_cell.angle_beta   90.00
_cell.angle_gamma   90.00
#
_symmetry.space_group_name_H-M   'P 1'
#
loop_
_entity.id
_entity.type
_entity.pdbx_description
1 polymer ?
#
loop_
_entity_poly.entity_id
_entity_poly.type
_entity_poly.pdbx_seq_one_letter_code
_entity_poly.pdbx_strand_id
1 'polypeptide(L)'
;MHRSPFFKIHPLVLALMLSTPLLAQAQTSATNTTGKLNTVKIEADADQHYTTNETTLGKTTASIKNTPQSITVVTHEKLDAQNISTLPDALKYVTGVMVQRFDGAGFFNTFNARGYAADTFQLDGINIQTNANMGDTDLVVFERVEIQRGAAGLFQGSGEPGVTVNLVRKRALADTKIQGMISAGSWDAYRAEIDVTGALDTAGDLRGRLVTAADDRNSYLDGVFGKRQVVYGTLEYNLQPATIFSVGGTWQNIDSVIDQGLPAYANGTLADVPRSTAIIADWNELDMETSDVFAELEHYFSNGDKLK
;
A
#
# COMPACT_ATOMS: atom_id res chain seq x y z
N MET A 1 -10.86 -12.03 31.02
CA MET A 1 -11.52 -13.10 30.22
C MET A 1 -10.59 -13.41 29.05
N HIS A 2 -10.05 -14.63 29.01
CA HIS A 2 -9.11 -15.06 27.96
C HIS A 2 -9.90 -15.28 26.66
N ARG A 3 -9.79 -14.36 25.71
CA ARG A 3 -10.33 -14.60 24.34
C ARG A 3 -9.30 -15.41 23.57
N SER A 4 -9.71 -16.56 23.04
CA SER A 4 -8.86 -17.42 22.22
C SER A 4 -8.51 -16.73 20.89
N PRO A 5 -7.28 -16.86 20.40
CA PRO A 5 -6.81 -16.21 19.18
C PRO A 5 -7.19 -17.03 17.93
N PHE A 6 -8.48 -17.12 17.61
CA PHE A 6 -8.87 -17.67 16.32
C PHE A 6 -9.12 -16.51 15.34
N PHE A 7 -8.22 -16.38 14.35
CA PHE A 7 -8.42 -15.55 13.18
C PHE A 7 -9.79 -15.88 12.56
N LYS A 8 -10.72 -14.93 12.60
CA LYS A 8 -11.95 -15.01 11.81
C LYS A 8 -11.62 -14.65 10.35
N ILE A 9 -11.14 -15.64 9.58
CA ILE A 9 -10.97 -15.47 8.14
C ILE A 9 -12.36 -15.43 7.52
N HIS A 10 -12.67 -14.37 6.77
CA HIS A 10 -13.92 -14.26 6.05
C HIS A 10 -14.07 -15.47 5.10
N PRO A 11 -15.23 -16.14 5.03
CA PRO A 11 -15.40 -17.36 4.25
C PRO A 11 -15.07 -17.21 2.75
N LEU A 12 -15.15 -16.00 2.23
CA LEU A 12 -14.77 -15.69 0.85
C LEU A 12 -13.24 -15.81 0.62
N VAL A 13 -12.43 -15.46 1.62
CA VAL A 13 -10.95 -15.55 1.56
C VAL A 13 -10.51 -17.00 1.61
N LEU A 14 -11.17 -17.82 2.41
CA LEU A 14 -10.90 -19.24 2.52
C LEU A 14 -11.28 -20.01 1.23
N ALA A 15 -12.35 -19.60 0.56
CA ALA A 15 -12.79 -20.21 -0.69
C ALA A 15 -11.82 -19.94 -1.85
N LEU A 16 -11.16 -18.79 -1.89
CA LEU A 16 -10.17 -18.45 -2.92
C LEU A 16 -8.84 -19.20 -2.72
N MET A 17 -8.47 -19.52 -1.48
CA MET A 17 -7.23 -20.25 -1.17
C MET A 17 -7.30 -21.76 -1.49
N LEU A 18 -8.49 -22.34 -1.57
CA LEU A 18 -8.71 -23.78 -1.75
C LEU A 18 -8.90 -24.21 -3.21
N SER A 19 -8.99 -23.29 -4.18
CA SER A 19 -9.36 -23.61 -5.55
C SER A 19 -8.24 -23.62 -6.58
N THR A 20 -6.96 -23.44 -6.19
CA THR A 20 -5.84 -23.51 -7.13
C THR A 20 -5.10 -24.85 -7.02
N PRO A 21 -5.16 -25.74 -8.03
CA PRO A 21 -4.23 -26.87 -8.08
C PRO A 21 -2.84 -26.33 -8.44
N LEU A 22 -1.89 -26.44 -7.50
CA LEU A 22 -0.46 -26.23 -7.75
C LEU A 22 0.04 -27.29 -8.75
N LEU A 23 0.09 -26.95 -10.03
CA LEU A 23 0.88 -27.67 -11.01
C LEU A 23 2.28 -27.02 -11.10
N ALA A 24 3.13 -27.35 -10.15
CA ALA A 24 4.55 -27.07 -10.25
C ALA A 24 5.19 -28.10 -11.19
N GLN A 25 5.39 -27.74 -12.45
CA GLN A 25 6.27 -28.49 -13.35
C GLN A 25 7.68 -27.89 -13.28
N ALA A 26 8.56 -28.58 -12.57
CA ALA A 26 9.99 -28.29 -12.61
C ALA A 26 10.55 -28.80 -13.95
N GLN A 27 10.88 -27.89 -14.87
CA GLN A 27 11.68 -28.22 -16.05
C GLN A 27 13.16 -28.10 -15.69
N THR A 28 13.79 -29.26 -15.50
CA THR A 28 15.25 -29.40 -15.47
C THR A 28 15.75 -29.52 -16.93
N SER A 29 16.33 -28.44 -17.42
CA SER A 29 17.15 -28.49 -18.65
C SER A 29 18.62 -28.36 -18.25
N ALA A 30 19.28 -29.50 -18.16
CA ALA A 30 20.73 -29.57 -18.08
C ALA A 30 21.32 -29.46 -19.49
N THR A 31 21.93 -28.34 -19.82
CA THR A 31 22.79 -28.26 -21.00
C THR A 31 24.20 -27.90 -20.53
N ASN A 32 25.07 -28.88 -20.52
CA ASN A 32 26.51 -28.70 -20.37
C ASN A 32 27.07 -27.98 -21.61
N THR A 33 27.48 -26.74 -21.46
CA THR A 33 28.34 -26.08 -22.43
C THR A 33 29.48 -25.43 -21.70
N THR A 34 30.68 -25.99 -21.86
CA THR A 34 31.94 -25.38 -21.45
C THR A 34 32.14 -24.12 -22.29
N GLY A 35 31.69 -22.98 -21.78
CA GLY A 35 31.86 -21.66 -22.37
C GLY A 35 32.61 -20.76 -21.40
N LYS A 36 33.60 -20.03 -21.91
CA LYS A 36 34.33 -18.97 -21.21
C LYS A 36 33.34 -18.07 -20.46
N LEU A 37 33.56 -17.93 -19.16
CA LEU A 37 32.85 -16.96 -18.33
C LEU A 37 33.09 -15.56 -18.92
N ASN A 38 32.06 -15.01 -19.54
CA ASN A 38 32.03 -13.59 -19.85
C ASN A 38 32.09 -12.82 -18.53
N THR A 39 32.94 -11.80 -18.50
CA THR A 39 33.00 -10.88 -17.38
C THR A 39 31.60 -10.38 -17.09
N VAL A 40 31.00 -10.79 -15.97
CA VAL A 40 29.74 -10.24 -15.51
C VAL A 40 30.03 -8.82 -15.09
N LYS A 41 29.72 -7.85 -15.94
CA LYS A 41 29.60 -6.46 -15.51
C LYS A 41 28.37 -6.41 -14.58
N ILE A 42 28.64 -6.41 -13.29
CA ILE A 42 27.66 -6.00 -12.30
C ILE A 42 27.58 -4.48 -12.42
N GLU A 43 26.80 -3.98 -13.33
CA GLU A 43 26.30 -2.61 -13.23
C GLU A 43 25.30 -2.67 -12.08
N ALA A 44 25.63 -2.00 -10.97
CA ALA A 44 24.72 -1.86 -9.86
C ALA A 44 23.54 -0.98 -10.31
N ASP A 45 22.47 -1.62 -10.75
CA ASP A 45 21.18 -1.00 -11.06
C ASP A 45 20.39 -0.76 -9.75
N ALA A 46 21.12 -0.65 -8.63
CA ALA A 46 20.57 -0.53 -7.29
C ALA A 46 19.76 0.76 -7.08
N ASP A 47 19.96 1.77 -7.91
CA ASP A 47 19.26 3.05 -7.78
C ASP A 47 17.90 3.08 -8.49
N GLN A 48 17.62 2.19 -9.42
CA GLN A 48 16.36 2.20 -10.19
C GLN A 48 15.19 1.65 -9.39
N HIS A 49 15.42 0.77 -8.42
CA HIS A 49 14.37 0.15 -7.63
C HIS A 49 13.83 1.06 -6.52
N TYR A 50 14.65 1.95 -5.96
CA TYR A 50 14.26 2.86 -4.86
C TYR A 50 13.75 4.22 -5.32
N THR A 51 13.88 4.53 -6.61
CA THR A 51 13.46 5.80 -7.21
C THR A 51 12.77 5.55 -8.53
N THR A 52 11.91 6.48 -8.93
CA THR A 52 11.32 6.52 -10.26
C THR A 52 11.43 7.93 -10.83
N ASN A 53 11.54 8.03 -12.14
CA ASN A 53 11.56 9.30 -12.85
C ASN A 53 10.17 9.72 -13.35
N GLU A 54 9.14 8.95 -13.04
CA GLU A 54 7.78 9.14 -13.55
C GLU A 54 6.78 9.32 -12.43
N THR A 55 5.70 10.04 -12.71
CA THR A 55 4.55 10.26 -11.84
C THR A 55 3.25 10.16 -12.63
N THR A 56 2.17 9.77 -11.97
CA THR A 56 0.82 9.68 -12.54
C THR A 56 -0.18 10.64 -11.87
N LEU A 57 0.29 11.53 -11.04
CA LEU A 57 -0.53 12.54 -10.32
C LEU A 57 -1.46 13.35 -11.23
N GLY A 58 -1.08 13.55 -12.50
CA GLY A 58 -1.87 14.26 -13.50
C GLY A 58 -2.77 13.36 -14.35
N LYS A 59 -3.05 12.13 -13.93
CA LYS A 59 -3.80 11.09 -14.69
C LYS A 59 -3.07 10.52 -15.90
N THR A 60 -1.97 11.16 -16.32
CA THR A 60 -1.08 10.69 -17.38
C THR A 60 0.32 10.53 -16.83
N THR A 61 1.05 9.55 -17.35
CA THR A 61 2.46 9.37 -16.97
C THR A 61 3.27 10.58 -17.46
N ALA A 62 3.95 11.24 -16.53
CA ALA A 62 4.78 12.40 -16.80
C ALA A 62 6.15 12.24 -16.15
N SER A 63 7.19 12.81 -16.75
CA SER A 63 8.51 12.87 -16.13
C SER A 63 8.50 13.84 -14.95
N ILE A 64 8.96 13.39 -13.79
CA ILE A 64 9.10 14.22 -12.59
C ILE A 64 10.00 15.42 -12.88
N LYS A 65 11.09 15.23 -13.65
CA LYS A 65 12.02 16.28 -14.02
C LYS A 65 11.36 17.41 -14.82
N ASN A 66 10.37 17.08 -15.64
CA ASN A 66 9.68 18.04 -16.51
C ASN A 66 8.39 18.58 -15.88
N THR A 67 8.03 18.11 -14.68
CA THR A 67 6.86 18.57 -13.95
C THR A 67 7.27 19.68 -12.97
N PRO A 68 6.77 20.92 -13.14
CA PRO A 68 7.20 22.07 -12.33
C PRO A 68 6.55 22.05 -10.93
N GLN A 69 6.70 20.95 -10.21
CA GLN A 69 6.10 20.71 -8.90
C GLN A 69 7.07 19.93 -8.00
N SER A 70 6.88 20.05 -6.68
CA SER A 70 7.67 19.31 -5.70
C SER A 70 7.07 17.93 -5.48
N ILE A 71 7.55 16.94 -6.22
CA ILE A 71 7.07 15.56 -6.16
C ILE A 71 8.11 14.66 -5.48
N THR A 72 7.66 13.78 -4.62
CA THR A 72 8.44 12.68 -4.05
C THR A 72 7.69 11.39 -4.34
N VAL A 73 8.41 10.36 -4.74
CA VAL A 73 7.85 9.02 -4.92
C VAL A 73 8.54 8.06 -3.96
N VAL A 74 7.74 7.27 -3.27
CA VAL A 74 8.17 6.17 -2.41
C VAL A 74 7.75 4.89 -3.12
N THR A 75 8.71 4.14 -3.64
CA THR A 75 8.47 2.89 -4.38
C THR A 75 8.21 1.74 -3.42
N HIS A 76 7.61 0.65 -3.92
CA HIS A 76 7.33 -0.54 -3.13
C HIS A 76 8.61 -1.16 -2.56
N GLU A 77 9.68 -1.23 -3.36
CA GLU A 77 10.97 -1.74 -2.92
C GLU A 77 11.58 -0.92 -1.77
N LYS A 78 11.32 0.39 -1.77
CA LYS A 78 11.74 1.25 -0.66
C LYS A 78 10.90 1.01 0.58
N LEU A 79 9.59 0.79 0.42
CA LEU A 79 8.69 0.42 1.52
C LEU A 79 9.12 -0.90 2.15
N ASP A 80 9.38 -1.91 1.35
CA ASP A 80 9.85 -3.24 1.79
C ASP A 80 11.19 -3.16 2.51
N ALA A 81 12.18 -2.48 1.91
CA ALA A 81 13.51 -2.33 2.50
C ALA A 81 13.50 -1.62 3.87
N GLN A 82 12.49 -0.79 4.12
CA GLN A 82 12.31 -0.06 5.38
C GLN A 82 11.23 -0.68 6.28
N ASN A 83 10.64 -1.81 5.87
CA ASN A 83 9.54 -2.49 6.57
C ASN A 83 8.37 -1.53 6.89
N ILE A 84 7.96 -0.74 5.90
CA ILE A 84 6.87 0.23 6.00
C ILE A 84 5.62 -0.36 5.38
N SER A 85 4.60 -0.60 6.18
CA SER A 85 3.34 -1.20 5.73
C SER A 85 2.15 -0.23 5.72
N THR A 86 2.29 0.97 6.32
CA THR A 86 1.19 1.93 6.45
C THR A 86 1.50 3.27 5.80
N LEU A 87 0.46 3.95 5.31
CA LEU A 87 0.60 5.28 4.72
C LEU A 87 1.18 6.33 5.71
N PRO A 88 0.74 6.40 6.98
CA PRO A 88 1.34 7.31 7.94
C PRO A 88 2.84 7.08 8.12
N ASP A 89 3.27 5.82 8.15
CA ASP A 89 4.69 5.50 8.30
C ASP A 89 5.49 5.89 7.06
N ALA A 90 4.96 5.66 5.85
CA ALA A 90 5.59 6.13 4.62
C ALA A 90 5.75 7.66 4.58
N LEU A 91 4.71 8.40 4.97
CA LEU A 91 4.72 9.86 4.93
C LEU A 91 5.65 10.50 5.97
N LYS A 92 5.97 9.83 7.09
CA LYS A 92 6.97 10.30 8.07
C LYS A 92 8.37 10.48 7.47
N TYR A 93 8.71 9.70 6.45
CA TYR A 93 10.01 9.78 5.76
C TYR A 93 10.02 10.75 4.58
N VAL A 94 8.90 11.42 4.31
CA VAL A 94 8.79 12.39 3.23
C VAL A 94 9.12 13.79 3.74
N THR A 95 10.17 14.38 3.20
CA THR A 95 10.59 15.74 3.59
C THR A 95 9.48 16.75 3.39
N GLY A 96 9.18 17.54 4.42
CA GLY A 96 8.19 18.61 4.38
C GLY A 96 6.74 18.14 4.52
N VAL A 97 6.53 16.87 4.89
CA VAL A 97 5.23 16.36 5.35
C VAL A 97 5.32 16.07 6.84
N MET A 98 4.36 16.53 7.59
CA MET A 98 4.20 16.24 9.01
C MET A 98 3.01 15.29 9.20
N VAL A 99 3.25 14.19 9.88
CA VAL A 99 2.20 13.24 10.28
C VAL A 99 1.88 13.48 11.73
N GLN A 100 0.65 13.82 12.03
CA GLN A 100 0.16 13.99 13.39
C GLN A 100 -0.82 12.84 13.70
N ARG A 101 -0.48 12.05 14.70
CA ARG A 101 -1.34 11.00 15.24
C ARG A 101 -2.11 11.55 16.43
N PHE A 102 -3.39 11.25 16.51
CA PHE A 102 -4.28 11.67 17.59
C PHE A 102 -4.67 10.53 18.52
N ASP A 103 -4.30 9.30 18.18
CA ASP A 103 -4.57 8.12 19.01
C ASP A 103 -3.37 7.17 19.07
N GLY A 104 -3.35 6.29 20.06
CA GLY A 104 -2.30 5.29 20.26
C GLY A 104 -2.33 4.15 19.23
N ALA A 105 -3.47 3.86 18.65
CA ALA A 105 -3.65 2.82 17.64
C ALA A 105 -3.29 3.29 16.23
N GLY A 106 -3.25 4.62 16.00
CA GLY A 106 -2.84 5.21 14.72
C GLY A 106 -3.97 5.40 13.71
N PHE A 107 -5.23 5.35 14.15
CA PHE A 107 -6.40 5.52 13.29
C PHE A 107 -6.64 6.96 12.87
N PHE A 108 -6.52 7.87 13.83
CA PHE A 108 -6.76 9.28 13.58
C PHE A 108 -5.44 9.96 13.26
N ASN A 109 -5.17 10.10 11.97
CA ASN A 109 -3.98 10.78 11.48
C ASN A 109 -4.38 11.99 10.67
N THR A 110 -3.61 13.07 10.78
CA THR A 110 -3.61 14.16 9.82
C THR A 110 -2.23 14.30 9.19
N PHE A 111 -2.23 14.63 7.93
CA PHE A 111 -1.02 14.87 7.17
C PHE A 111 -0.99 16.36 6.82
N ASN A 112 0.08 17.03 7.15
CA ASN A 112 0.21 18.46 6.93
C ASN A 112 1.47 18.76 6.14
N ALA A 113 1.38 19.71 5.20
CA ALA A 113 2.53 20.25 4.52
C ALA A 113 2.35 21.74 4.33
N ARG A 114 3.42 22.52 4.52
CA ARG A 114 3.41 23.99 4.37
C ARG A 114 2.34 24.70 5.20
N GLY A 115 1.90 24.11 6.32
CA GLY A 115 0.86 24.67 7.20
C GLY A 115 -0.57 24.32 6.83
N TYR A 116 -0.80 23.53 5.77
CA TYR A 116 -2.11 23.09 5.33
C TYR A 116 -2.27 21.59 5.51
N ALA A 117 -3.47 21.14 5.84
CA ALA A 117 -3.78 19.72 5.89
C ALA A 117 -3.83 19.11 4.47
N ALA A 118 -3.55 17.81 4.37
CA ALA A 118 -3.82 17.07 3.15
C ALA A 118 -5.34 16.90 3.00
N ASP A 119 -5.89 17.47 1.96
CA ASP A 119 -7.30 17.34 1.61
C ASP A 119 -7.54 16.49 0.37
N THR A 120 -6.47 16.15 -0.33
CA THR A 120 -6.55 15.47 -1.61
C THR A 120 -5.79 14.16 -1.60
N PHE A 121 -6.55 13.09 -1.75
CA PHE A 121 -6.05 11.75 -1.95
C PHE A 121 -6.50 11.23 -3.31
N GLN A 122 -5.61 10.52 -3.97
CA GLN A 122 -5.86 9.90 -5.28
C GLN A 122 -5.59 8.40 -5.21
N LEU A 123 -6.32 7.67 -6.03
CA LEU A 123 -6.09 6.27 -6.33
C LEU A 123 -5.93 6.15 -7.84
N ASP A 124 -4.74 5.77 -8.29
CA ASP A 124 -4.34 5.76 -9.72
C ASP A 124 -4.61 7.07 -10.46
N GLY A 125 -4.40 8.21 -9.78
CA GLY A 125 -4.63 9.55 -10.33
C GLY A 125 -6.07 10.03 -10.28
N ILE A 126 -7.00 9.25 -9.73
CA ILE A 126 -8.41 9.62 -9.57
C ILE A 126 -8.62 10.11 -8.13
N ASN A 127 -9.17 11.31 -7.97
CA ASN A 127 -9.47 11.85 -6.65
C ASN A 127 -10.50 10.96 -5.96
N ILE A 128 -10.16 10.55 -4.74
CA ILE A 128 -11.08 9.83 -3.86
C ILE A 128 -11.48 10.73 -2.71
N GLN A 129 -12.77 10.74 -2.39
CA GLN A 129 -13.22 11.39 -1.16
C GLN A 129 -12.86 10.50 0.00
N THR A 130 -11.99 10.99 0.86
CA THR A 130 -11.67 10.31 2.10
C THR A 130 -12.13 11.16 3.25
N ASN A 131 -12.76 10.55 4.22
CA ASN A 131 -12.73 11.13 5.56
C ASN A 131 -11.27 11.11 6.02
N ALA A 132 -10.85 12.05 6.83
CA ALA A 132 -9.46 12.24 7.29
C ALA A 132 -8.75 10.98 7.86
N ASN A 133 -9.39 9.83 7.82
CA ASN A 133 -9.02 8.58 8.45
C ASN A 133 -8.45 7.53 7.48
N MET A 134 -7.94 7.90 6.30
CA MET A 134 -7.19 6.96 5.45
C MET A 134 -5.84 6.54 6.07
N GLY A 135 -5.66 6.86 7.32
CA GLY A 135 -4.40 6.70 8.00
C GLY A 135 -3.83 5.29 8.02
N ASP A 136 -4.65 4.26 7.89
CA ASP A 136 -4.17 2.90 8.06
C ASP A 136 -4.33 2.01 6.82
N THR A 137 -4.34 2.64 5.63
CA THR A 137 -4.29 1.91 4.37
C THR A 137 -3.01 1.09 4.29
N ASP A 138 -3.16 -0.21 4.05
CA ASP A 138 -2.03 -1.12 3.87
C ASP A 138 -1.36 -0.89 2.53
N LEU A 139 -0.05 -0.66 2.56
CA LEU A 139 0.72 -0.32 1.37
C LEU A 139 1.13 -1.54 0.53
N VAL A 140 0.89 -2.77 1.00
CA VAL A 140 1.25 -4.00 0.29
C VAL A 140 0.60 -4.09 -1.10
N VAL A 141 -0.57 -3.48 -1.28
CA VAL A 141 -1.34 -3.52 -2.55
C VAL A 141 -0.89 -2.47 -3.56
N PHE A 142 0.01 -1.55 -3.16
CA PHE A 142 0.45 -0.43 -4.00
C PHE A 142 1.87 -0.63 -4.51
N GLU A 143 2.10 -0.26 -5.75
CA GLU A 143 3.39 -0.23 -6.42
C GLU A 143 4.25 0.94 -5.92
N ARG A 144 3.59 2.07 -5.61
CA ARG A 144 4.24 3.27 -5.10
C ARG A 144 3.25 4.25 -4.50
N VAL A 145 3.78 5.15 -3.68
CA VAL A 145 3.09 6.32 -3.15
C VAL A 145 3.73 7.56 -3.76
N GLU A 146 2.94 8.39 -4.43
CA GLU A 146 3.39 9.64 -5.03
C GLU A 146 2.87 10.81 -4.19
N ILE A 147 3.76 11.71 -3.80
CA ILE A 147 3.46 12.82 -2.90
C ILE A 147 3.83 14.14 -3.58
N GLN A 148 2.83 14.95 -3.89
CA GLN A 148 3.00 16.30 -4.39
C GLN A 148 2.79 17.29 -3.25
N ARG A 149 3.71 18.23 -3.10
CA ARG A 149 3.64 19.29 -2.07
C ARG A 149 3.39 20.64 -2.71
N GLY A 150 2.38 21.33 -2.21
CA GLY A 150 1.95 22.65 -2.68
C GLY A 150 0.72 22.59 -3.55
N ALA A 151 0.38 23.71 -4.18
CA ALA A 151 -0.82 23.84 -4.99
C ALA A 151 -0.83 22.85 -6.17
N ALA A 152 -1.87 22.05 -6.25
CA ALA A 152 -2.08 21.04 -7.31
C ALA A 152 -2.98 21.55 -8.44
N GLY A 153 -3.17 22.87 -8.54
CA GLY A 153 -4.20 23.53 -9.36
C GLY A 153 -4.27 23.11 -10.83
N LEU A 154 -3.14 22.72 -11.44
CA LEU A 154 -3.15 22.27 -12.84
C LEU A 154 -3.90 20.93 -13.02
N PHE A 155 -3.87 20.05 -12.02
CA PHE A 155 -4.42 18.69 -12.12
C PHE A 155 -5.72 18.52 -11.33
N GLN A 156 -6.00 19.41 -10.37
CA GLN A 156 -7.10 19.25 -9.42
C GLN A 156 -8.08 20.42 -9.38
N GLY A 157 -7.73 21.55 -10.01
CA GLY A 157 -8.57 22.75 -9.99
C GLY A 157 -8.54 23.45 -8.63
N SER A 158 -9.48 23.13 -7.73
CA SER A 158 -9.56 23.66 -6.38
C SER A 158 -9.00 22.67 -5.35
N GLY A 159 -8.32 23.17 -4.33
CA GLY A 159 -7.76 22.39 -3.22
C GLY A 159 -6.81 23.22 -2.37
N GLU A 160 -6.51 22.75 -1.18
CA GLU A 160 -5.54 23.38 -0.30
C GLU A 160 -4.11 23.25 -0.85
N PRO A 161 -3.24 24.25 -0.68
CA PRO A 161 -1.87 24.18 -1.15
C PRO A 161 -0.95 23.36 -0.23
N GLY A 162 -1.49 22.33 0.36
CA GLY A 162 -0.84 21.42 1.28
C GLY A 162 -0.10 20.27 0.58
N VAL A 163 -0.69 19.11 0.61
CA VAL A 163 -0.15 17.90 0.01
C VAL A 163 -1.25 17.10 -0.69
N THR A 164 -0.91 16.57 -1.85
CA THR A 164 -1.68 15.54 -2.55
C THR A 164 -0.95 14.22 -2.44
N VAL A 165 -1.65 13.17 -2.07
CA VAL A 165 -1.13 11.81 -1.98
C VAL A 165 -1.83 10.95 -3.02
N ASN A 166 -1.06 10.34 -3.93
CA ASN A 166 -1.57 9.40 -4.93
C ASN A 166 -1.03 8.00 -4.62
N LEU A 167 -1.92 7.06 -4.43
CA LEU A 167 -1.64 5.65 -4.24
C LEU A 167 -1.78 4.94 -5.59
N VAL A 168 -0.72 4.33 -6.08
CA VAL A 168 -0.71 3.64 -7.38
C VAL A 168 -0.73 2.13 -7.13
N ARG A 169 -1.79 1.46 -7.57
CA ARG A 169 -1.98 0.01 -7.37
C ARG A 169 -0.96 -0.81 -8.16
N LYS A 170 -0.65 -1.98 -7.64
CA LYS A 170 0.14 -2.99 -8.33
C LYS A 170 -0.63 -3.52 -9.55
N ARG A 171 0.05 -3.60 -10.72
CA ARG A 171 -0.50 -4.15 -11.96
C ARG A 171 -0.16 -5.63 -12.11
N ALA A 172 -0.96 -6.37 -12.87
CA ALA A 172 -0.64 -7.74 -13.22
C ALA A 172 0.54 -7.80 -14.20
N LEU A 173 1.52 -8.63 -13.92
CA LEU A 173 2.72 -8.82 -14.76
C LEU A 173 2.53 -10.01 -15.69
N ALA A 174 3.22 -9.99 -16.85
CA ALA A 174 3.25 -11.13 -17.77
C ALA A 174 4.13 -12.26 -17.23
N ASP A 175 5.23 -11.91 -16.59
CA ASP A 175 6.14 -12.87 -15.97
C ASP A 175 5.56 -13.38 -14.65
N THR A 176 5.63 -14.68 -14.44
CA THR A 176 5.20 -15.28 -13.16
C THR A 176 6.17 -14.89 -12.05
N LYS A 177 5.64 -14.23 -11.03
CA LYS A 177 6.39 -13.83 -9.85
C LYS A 177 5.59 -14.19 -8.60
N ILE A 178 6.27 -14.83 -7.65
CA ILE A 178 5.72 -15.20 -6.35
C ILE A 178 6.64 -14.62 -5.29
N GLN A 179 6.11 -13.79 -4.43
CA GLN A 179 6.83 -13.19 -3.31
C GLN A 179 6.04 -13.45 -2.04
N GLY A 180 6.74 -13.63 -0.94
CA GLY A 180 6.13 -13.75 0.38
C GLY A 180 7.06 -13.24 1.45
N MET A 181 6.49 -12.69 2.52
CA MET A 181 7.20 -12.18 3.66
C MET A 181 6.50 -12.61 4.93
N ILE A 182 7.28 -12.97 5.94
CA ILE A 182 6.81 -13.19 7.32
C ILE A 182 7.70 -12.37 8.22
N SER A 183 7.11 -11.61 9.12
CA SER A 183 7.84 -10.83 10.11
C SER A 183 7.27 -11.04 11.50
N ALA A 184 8.14 -10.90 12.51
CA ALA A 184 7.79 -10.92 13.92
C ALA A 184 8.53 -9.80 14.65
N GLY A 185 7.88 -9.14 15.58
CA GLY A 185 8.41 -8.00 16.30
C GLY A 185 8.02 -8.00 17.78
N SER A 186 8.43 -6.94 18.48
CA SER A 186 8.07 -6.71 19.87
C SER A 186 6.57 -6.55 20.05
N TRP A 187 6.06 -6.87 21.24
CA TRP A 187 4.64 -6.83 21.59
C TRP A 187 3.78 -7.74 20.72
N ASP A 188 4.28 -8.97 20.48
CA ASP A 188 3.57 -9.99 19.72
C ASP A 188 3.12 -9.48 18.33
N ALA A 189 3.93 -8.65 17.70
CA ALA A 189 3.66 -8.18 16.36
C ALA A 189 4.05 -9.24 15.35
N TYR A 190 3.08 -9.73 14.60
CA TYR A 190 3.26 -10.72 13.53
C TYR A 190 2.63 -10.21 12.25
N ARG A 191 3.33 -10.41 11.13
CA ARG A 191 2.81 -10.08 9.81
C ARG A 191 3.20 -11.14 8.80
N ALA A 192 2.26 -11.48 7.91
CA ALA A 192 2.49 -12.34 6.76
C ALA A 192 1.91 -11.71 5.49
N GLU A 193 2.62 -11.85 4.39
CA GLU A 193 2.25 -11.30 3.08
C GLU A 193 2.50 -12.34 1.99
N ILE A 194 1.65 -12.31 0.97
CA ILE A 194 1.81 -13.07 -0.27
C ILE A 194 1.42 -12.18 -1.44
N ASP A 195 2.26 -12.17 -2.48
CA ASP A 195 2.04 -11.47 -3.74
C ASP A 195 2.34 -12.42 -4.90
N VAL A 196 1.33 -12.75 -5.68
CA VAL A 196 1.42 -13.67 -6.81
C VAL A 196 0.90 -12.99 -8.06
N THR A 197 1.69 -12.98 -9.12
CA THR A 197 1.30 -12.44 -10.41
C THR A 197 1.82 -13.29 -11.55
N GLY A 198 1.18 -13.22 -12.72
CA GLY A 198 1.63 -13.89 -13.93
C GLY A 198 0.57 -13.94 -15.01
N ALA A 199 0.99 -14.44 -16.19
CA ALA A 199 0.09 -14.76 -17.27
C ALA A 199 -0.82 -15.93 -16.90
N LEU A 200 -2.09 -15.84 -17.23
CA LEU A 200 -3.12 -16.86 -17.01
C LEU A 200 -3.45 -17.63 -18.29
N ASP A 201 -2.95 -17.17 -19.43
CA ASP A 201 -3.04 -17.84 -20.72
C ASP A 201 -1.66 -18.03 -21.36
N THR A 202 -1.59 -18.82 -22.41
CA THR A 202 -0.33 -19.11 -23.12
C THR A 202 0.16 -17.98 -24.02
N ALA A 203 -0.70 -17.04 -24.36
CA ALA A 203 -0.38 -15.87 -25.19
C ALA A 203 0.17 -14.71 -24.34
N GLY A 204 -0.07 -14.72 -23.03
CA GLY A 204 0.28 -13.62 -22.13
C GLY A 204 -0.67 -12.42 -22.22
N ASP A 205 -1.80 -12.59 -22.90
CA ASP A 205 -2.79 -11.54 -23.05
C ASP A 205 -3.67 -11.38 -21.80
N LEU A 206 -4.01 -12.47 -21.13
CA LEU A 206 -4.69 -12.47 -19.86
C LEU A 206 -3.68 -12.62 -18.72
N ARG A 207 -3.66 -11.67 -17.80
CA ARG A 207 -2.75 -11.63 -16.66
C ARG A 207 -3.54 -11.43 -15.38
N GLY A 208 -3.02 -11.94 -14.28
CA GLY A 208 -3.61 -11.78 -12.97
C GLY A 208 -2.60 -11.42 -11.89
N ARG A 209 -3.06 -10.76 -10.84
CA ARG A 209 -2.31 -10.55 -9.61
C ARG A 209 -3.22 -10.72 -8.41
N LEU A 210 -2.72 -11.39 -7.38
CA LEU A 210 -3.34 -11.52 -6.07
C LEU A 210 -2.32 -11.10 -5.02
N VAL A 211 -2.70 -10.16 -4.17
CA VAL A 211 -1.90 -9.71 -3.04
C VAL A 211 -2.74 -9.84 -1.79
N THR A 212 -2.17 -10.42 -0.74
CA THR A 212 -2.82 -10.51 0.57
C THR A 212 -1.81 -10.30 1.69
N ALA A 213 -2.25 -9.64 2.74
CA ALA A 213 -1.48 -9.53 3.98
C ALA A 213 -2.38 -9.66 5.20
N ALA A 214 -1.81 -10.16 6.28
CA ALA A 214 -2.41 -10.21 7.60
C ALA A 214 -1.42 -9.73 8.64
N ASP A 215 -1.86 -8.84 9.50
CA ASP A 215 -1.09 -8.18 10.56
C ASP A 215 -1.84 -8.35 11.89
N ASP A 216 -1.15 -8.77 12.95
CA ASP A 216 -1.68 -8.86 14.32
C ASP A 216 -0.61 -8.34 15.26
N ARG A 217 -0.90 -7.31 16.03
CA ARG A 217 0.05 -6.67 16.93
C ARG A 217 -0.62 -6.17 18.20
N ASN A 218 0.09 -6.30 19.30
CA ASN A 218 -0.21 -5.61 20.54
C ASN A 218 0.57 -4.29 20.61
N SER A 219 0.30 -3.50 21.63
CA SER A 219 1.00 -2.26 21.95
C SER A 219 1.75 -2.40 23.28
N TYR A 220 2.65 -1.48 23.55
CA TYR A 220 3.19 -1.29 24.90
C TYR A 220 2.15 -0.72 25.88
N LEU A 221 1.01 -0.25 25.37
CA LEU A 221 -0.14 0.21 26.13
C LEU A 221 -1.04 -0.96 26.47
N ASP A 222 -1.49 -1.05 27.73
CA ASP A 222 -2.33 -2.13 28.24
C ASP A 222 -3.68 -2.16 27.49
N GLY A 223 -4.00 -3.30 26.90
CA GLY A 223 -5.26 -3.53 26.19
C GLY A 223 -5.36 -2.91 24.78
N VAL A 224 -4.34 -2.19 24.32
CA VAL A 224 -4.31 -1.64 22.95
C VAL A 224 -3.72 -2.67 21.99
N PHE A 225 -4.45 -2.96 20.93
CA PHE A 225 -4.03 -3.87 19.87
C PHE A 225 -4.46 -3.34 18.49
N GLY A 226 -3.94 -3.93 17.44
CA GLY A 226 -4.37 -3.67 16.06
C GLY A 226 -4.22 -4.93 15.22
N LYS A 227 -5.29 -5.31 14.52
CA LYS A 227 -5.31 -6.39 13.54
C LYS A 227 -5.74 -5.83 12.20
N ARG A 228 -5.10 -6.26 11.14
CA ARG A 228 -5.45 -5.85 9.79
C ARG A 228 -5.34 -7.03 8.85
N GLN A 229 -6.29 -7.10 7.94
CA GLN A 229 -6.30 -8.04 6.84
C GLN A 229 -6.58 -7.29 5.55
N VAL A 230 -5.85 -7.60 4.50
CA VAL A 230 -6.07 -7.01 3.19
C VAL A 230 -5.98 -8.08 2.12
N VAL A 231 -6.87 -7.98 1.14
CA VAL A 231 -6.87 -8.78 -0.07
C VAL A 231 -7.09 -7.86 -1.27
N TYR A 232 -6.20 -7.94 -2.24
CA TYR A 232 -6.28 -7.23 -3.50
C TYR A 232 -6.19 -8.24 -4.65
N GLY A 233 -7.04 -8.08 -5.64
CA GLY A 233 -6.98 -8.87 -6.86
C GLY A 233 -7.20 -8.01 -8.09
N THR A 234 -6.46 -8.28 -9.17
CA THR A 234 -6.69 -7.66 -10.47
C THR A 234 -6.48 -8.66 -11.60
N LEU A 235 -7.30 -8.49 -12.65
CA LEU A 235 -7.17 -9.16 -13.93
C LEU A 235 -6.99 -8.10 -15.01
N GLU A 236 -6.06 -8.34 -15.91
CA GLU A 236 -5.78 -7.48 -17.06
C GLU A 236 -5.81 -8.29 -18.34
N TYR A 237 -6.51 -7.76 -19.34
CA TYR A 237 -6.64 -8.40 -20.65
C TYR A 237 -6.28 -7.45 -21.78
N ASN A 238 -5.35 -7.88 -22.64
CA ASN A 238 -4.99 -7.15 -23.86
C ASN A 238 -6.09 -7.38 -24.91
N LEU A 239 -7.06 -6.47 -24.99
CA LEU A 239 -8.09 -6.52 -26.06
C LEU A 239 -7.49 -6.36 -27.45
N GLN A 240 -6.45 -5.54 -27.54
CA GLN A 240 -5.60 -5.28 -28.72
C GLN A 240 -4.20 -4.91 -28.24
N PRO A 241 -3.18 -4.95 -29.11
CA PRO A 241 -1.80 -4.62 -28.71
C PRO A 241 -1.62 -3.27 -28.00
N ALA A 242 -2.52 -2.31 -28.28
CA ALA A 242 -2.50 -0.97 -27.67
C ALA A 242 -3.68 -0.71 -26.72
N THR A 243 -4.51 -1.73 -26.41
CA THR A 243 -5.72 -1.55 -25.61
C THR A 243 -5.78 -2.60 -24.51
N ILE A 244 -5.75 -2.15 -23.26
CA ILE A 244 -5.77 -3.01 -22.08
C ILE A 244 -7.07 -2.74 -21.31
N PHE A 245 -7.81 -3.79 -21.00
CA PHE A 245 -8.91 -3.75 -20.05
C PHE A 245 -8.44 -4.37 -18.73
N SER A 246 -8.75 -3.68 -17.64
CA SER A 246 -8.40 -4.12 -16.28
C SER A 246 -9.64 -4.10 -15.40
N VAL A 247 -9.77 -5.09 -14.54
CA VAL A 247 -10.80 -5.14 -13.51
C VAL A 247 -10.17 -5.69 -12.23
N GLY A 248 -10.57 -5.14 -11.09
CA GLY A 248 -10.04 -5.61 -9.82
C GLY A 248 -10.73 -4.97 -8.63
N GLY A 249 -10.24 -5.28 -7.46
CA GLY A 249 -10.74 -4.69 -6.23
C GLY A 249 -9.86 -5.00 -5.03
N THR A 250 -10.09 -4.24 -3.97
CA THR A 250 -9.44 -4.37 -2.68
C THR A 250 -10.50 -4.56 -1.61
N TRP A 251 -10.24 -5.41 -0.66
CA TRP A 251 -10.96 -5.53 0.59
C TRP A 251 -9.96 -5.43 1.73
N GLN A 252 -10.27 -4.64 2.74
CA GLN A 252 -9.47 -4.49 3.95
C GLN A 252 -10.38 -4.46 5.17
N ASN A 253 -10.00 -5.18 6.21
CA ASN A 253 -10.61 -5.09 7.54
C ASN A 253 -9.55 -4.72 8.58
N ILE A 254 -9.92 -3.84 9.48
CA ILE A 254 -9.12 -3.40 10.61
C ILE A 254 -9.96 -3.56 11.88
N ASP A 255 -9.42 -4.31 12.85
CA ASP A 255 -9.96 -4.46 14.19
C ASP A 255 -8.94 -3.90 15.20
N SER A 256 -9.34 -2.91 15.99
CA SER A 256 -8.41 -2.19 16.86
C SER A 256 -9.11 -1.55 18.05
N VAL A 257 -8.32 -0.97 18.93
CA VAL A 257 -8.78 -0.17 20.06
C VAL A 257 -8.23 1.24 19.96
N ILE A 258 -9.11 2.23 20.08
CA ILE A 258 -8.72 3.65 20.06
C ILE A 258 -8.35 4.08 21.48
N ASP A 259 -7.10 4.50 21.67
CA ASP A 259 -6.62 5.13 22.90
C ASP A 259 -6.67 6.65 22.75
N GLN A 260 -7.26 7.33 23.72
CA GLN A 260 -7.47 8.79 23.70
C GLN A 260 -6.24 9.61 24.13
N GLY A 261 -5.10 8.95 24.37
CA GLY A 261 -3.85 9.57 24.73
C GLY A 261 -3.53 9.56 26.22
N LEU A 262 -2.73 10.50 26.69
CA LEU A 262 -2.21 10.50 28.06
C LEU A 262 -3.20 11.14 29.06
N PRO A 263 -3.42 10.54 30.23
CA PRO A 263 -4.24 11.17 31.28
C PRO A 263 -3.59 12.43 31.82
N ALA A 264 -4.40 13.48 32.00
CA ALA A 264 -3.96 14.73 32.57
C ALA A 264 -4.94 15.23 33.63
N TYR A 265 -4.41 16.00 34.58
CA TYR A 265 -5.23 16.72 35.56
C TYR A 265 -5.92 17.93 34.89
N ALA A 266 -6.97 18.45 35.52
CA ALA A 266 -7.72 19.60 35.02
C ALA A 266 -6.87 20.88 34.78
N ASN A 267 -5.72 20.97 35.44
CA ASN A 267 -4.76 22.08 35.24
C ASN A 267 -3.79 21.84 34.03
N GLY A 268 -3.97 20.77 33.27
CA GLY A 268 -3.13 20.43 32.12
C GLY A 268 -1.84 19.68 32.47
N THR A 269 -1.56 19.40 33.74
CA THR A 269 -0.40 18.60 34.14
C THR A 269 -0.66 17.15 33.84
N LEU A 270 0.29 16.46 33.20
CA LEU A 270 0.19 15.01 32.97
C LEU A 270 0.17 14.25 34.30
N ALA A 271 -0.68 13.24 34.38
CA ALA A 271 -0.72 12.35 35.52
C ALA A 271 0.54 11.47 35.55
N ASP A 272 1.06 11.22 36.75
CA ASP A 272 2.19 10.30 36.95
C ASP A 272 1.63 8.87 37.01
N VAL A 273 1.63 8.22 35.84
CA VAL A 273 1.10 6.86 35.65
C VAL A 273 2.13 5.98 34.95
N PRO A 274 2.06 4.65 35.07
CA PRO A 274 2.91 3.75 34.31
C PRO A 274 2.86 4.01 32.81
N ARG A 275 3.99 3.81 32.11
CA ARG A 275 4.08 3.99 30.65
C ARG A 275 3.08 3.15 29.86
N SER A 276 2.65 2.01 30.41
CA SER A 276 1.69 1.10 29.78
C SER A 276 0.23 1.55 29.95
N THR A 277 -0.03 2.63 30.69
CA THR A 277 -1.40 3.10 30.94
C THR A 277 -2.04 3.58 29.64
N ALA A 278 -3.19 2.97 29.30
CA ALA A 278 -4.08 3.41 28.23
C ALA A 278 -5.38 3.99 28.81
N ILE A 279 -5.95 4.99 28.14
CA ILE A 279 -7.28 5.51 28.45
C ILE A 279 -8.29 4.86 27.51
N ILE A 280 -8.64 3.63 27.83
CA ILE A 280 -9.61 2.84 27.08
C ILE A 280 -10.70 2.31 27.99
N ALA A 281 -11.89 2.09 27.46
CA ALA A 281 -12.96 1.37 28.13
C ALA A 281 -12.96 -0.10 27.67
N ASP A 282 -13.42 -1.01 28.50
CA ASP A 282 -13.45 -2.46 28.21
C ASP A 282 -14.30 -2.82 26.98
N TRP A 283 -15.19 -1.92 26.57
CA TRP A 283 -16.07 -2.07 25.40
C TRP A 283 -15.58 -1.28 24.18
N ASN A 284 -14.43 -0.60 24.27
CA ASN A 284 -13.86 0.16 23.16
C ASN A 284 -13.32 -0.80 22.10
N GLU A 285 -13.95 -0.82 20.97
CA GLU A 285 -13.60 -1.64 19.81
C GLU A 285 -13.89 -0.81 18.53
N LEU A 286 -12.95 -0.79 17.64
CA LEU A 286 -13.10 -0.23 16.29
C LEU A 286 -12.94 -1.37 15.30
N ASP A 287 -14.02 -1.70 14.60
CA ASP A 287 -14.03 -2.60 13.46
C ASP A 287 -14.36 -1.77 12.22
N MET A 288 -13.44 -1.73 11.26
CA MET A 288 -13.59 -0.95 10.03
C MET A 288 -13.32 -1.82 8.82
N GLU A 289 -14.35 -1.99 8.00
CA GLU A 289 -14.23 -2.66 6.71
C GLU A 289 -14.23 -1.64 5.59
N THR A 290 -13.29 -1.79 4.67
CA THR A 290 -13.19 -0.96 3.47
C THR A 290 -13.10 -1.87 2.25
N SER A 291 -13.85 -1.55 1.21
CA SER A 291 -13.74 -2.24 -0.08
C SER A 291 -13.85 -1.24 -1.22
N ASP A 292 -13.08 -1.52 -2.28
CA ASP A 292 -13.20 -0.82 -3.55
C ASP A 292 -13.20 -1.81 -4.72
N VAL A 293 -13.86 -1.45 -5.79
CA VAL A 293 -13.88 -2.20 -7.05
C VAL A 293 -13.65 -1.23 -8.18
N PHE A 294 -12.83 -1.60 -9.15
CA PHE A 294 -12.54 -0.77 -10.30
C PHE A 294 -12.62 -1.56 -11.61
N ALA A 295 -12.91 -0.81 -12.69
CA ALA A 295 -12.75 -1.27 -14.07
C ALA A 295 -12.13 -0.14 -14.88
N GLU A 296 -11.10 -0.44 -15.64
CA GLU A 296 -10.32 0.53 -16.42
C GLU A 296 -10.15 0.06 -17.86
N LEU A 297 -10.20 1.00 -18.80
CA LEU A 297 -9.84 0.78 -20.19
C LEU A 297 -8.74 1.76 -20.56
N GLU A 298 -7.56 1.24 -20.88
CA GLU A 298 -6.43 2.04 -21.31
C GLU A 298 -6.18 1.84 -22.80
N HIS A 299 -6.02 2.94 -23.54
CA HIS A 299 -5.63 2.90 -24.96
C HIS A 299 -4.42 3.80 -25.21
N TYR A 300 -3.40 3.23 -25.84
CA TYR A 300 -2.18 3.92 -26.23
C TYR A 300 -2.24 4.26 -27.73
N PHE A 301 -2.23 5.54 -28.04
CA PHE A 301 -2.24 6.03 -29.41
C PHE A 301 -0.82 6.01 -30.03
N SER A 302 -0.75 5.92 -31.34
CA SER A 302 0.52 5.91 -32.07
C SER A 302 1.35 7.19 -31.93
N ASN A 303 0.73 8.30 -31.55
CA ASN A 303 1.39 9.59 -31.27
C ASN A 303 1.98 9.68 -29.84
N GLY A 304 1.85 8.62 -29.04
CA GLY A 304 2.31 8.58 -27.66
C GLY A 304 1.30 9.04 -26.60
N ASP A 305 0.12 9.50 -27.03
CA ASP A 305 -0.96 9.84 -26.11
C ASP A 305 -1.56 8.58 -25.47
N LYS A 306 -2.13 8.75 -24.29
CA LYS A 306 -2.84 7.70 -23.55
C LYS A 306 -4.23 8.19 -23.16
N LEU A 307 -5.24 7.36 -23.41
CA LEU A 307 -6.58 7.48 -22.86
C LEU A 307 -6.76 6.46 -21.74
N LYS A 308 -7.28 6.91 -20.61
CA LYS A 308 -7.64 6.05 -19.48
C LYS A 308 -9.07 6.38 -19.01
#